data_de074ed61217372c2f1ae64b050574aa
#
_entry.id   de074ed61217372c2f1ae64b050574aa
#
_cell.length_a   1.000
_cell.length_b   1.000
_cell.length_c   1.000
_cell.angle_alpha   90.00
_cell.angle_beta   90.00
_cell.angle_gamma   90.00
#
_symmetry.space_group_name_H-M   'P 1'
#
loop_
_entity.id
_entity.type
_entity.pdbx_description
1 polymer ?
#
loop_
_entity_poly.entity_id
_entity_poly.type
_entity_poly.pdbx_seq_one_letter_code
_entity_poly.pdbx_strand_id
1 'polypeptide(L)'
;SWEIEKENTIGLFGEENHTILDLLLRLRAGTSGCNAGNPNVVRFDPDPSTASYFEAKGLCNVGQIQRIEDIYVNLDTRKIEGKDIGLYYTSDTKYGNLSFRYNHSKLTKLEQTAGGSAAEIIAAQASGELTGIPSGAITGFSSQLGLDGNYDRKSNMSIIWRYNEYYVSLSQLRIGEFFDTRPGLRDGEYWKIPSMKTVNVTTGYNFVLNGLKSRVRVGIKNLEDERAPLADKTYGYYSDAHRDYGRNYYIDLRVSF
;
A
#
# COMPACT_ATOMS: atom_id res chain seq x y z
N SER A 1 18.09 -9.42 -10.31
CA SER A 1 17.54 -9.24 -8.95
C SER A 1 18.21 -8.08 -8.25
N TRP A 2 17.52 -7.45 -7.37
CA TRP A 2 17.97 -6.33 -6.57
C TRP A 2 17.43 -6.45 -5.15
N GLU A 3 18.12 -5.81 -4.23
CA GLU A 3 17.77 -5.71 -2.81
C GLU A 3 17.99 -4.28 -2.35
N ILE A 4 17.07 -3.77 -1.56
CA ILE A 4 17.18 -2.48 -0.88
C ILE A 4 16.91 -2.74 0.60
N GLU A 5 17.89 -2.40 1.43
CA GLU A 5 17.76 -2.37 2.87
C GLU A 5 17.88 -0.91 3.34
N LYS A 6 16.90 -0.45 4.11
CA LYS A 6 16.88 0.88 4.69
C LYS A 6 16.74 0.77 6.19
N GLU A 7 17.79 1.12 6.89
CA GLU A 7 17.80 1.21 8.35
C GLU A 7 17.13 2.50 8.85
N ASN A 8 16.72 2.50 10.10
CA ASN A 8 16.15 3.66 10.79
C ASN A 8 14.99 4.31 10.01
N THR A 9 14.07 3.48 9.52
CA THR A 9 12.85 4.00 8.87
C THR A 9 11.97 4.71 9.89
N ILE A 10 11.40 5.84 9.49
CA ILE A 10 10.52 6.63 10.34
C ILE A 10 9.08 6.47 9.83
N GLY A 11 8.15 6.24 10.75
CA GLY A 11 6.72 6.15 10.45
C GLY A 11 5.88 6.39 11.70
N LEU A 12 4.57 6.47 11.50
CA LEU A 12 3.61 6.52 12.61
C LEU A 12 3.58 5.16 13.31
N PHE A 13 3.50 5.19 14.65
CA PHE A 13 3.42 3.97 15.45
C PHE A 13 2.04 3.33 15.36
N GLY A 14 1.02 4.15 15.24
CA GLY A 14 -0.39 3.79 15.16
C GLY A 14 -1.09 3.82 16.53
N GLU A 15 -2.31 4.34 16.54
CA GLU A 15 -3.11 4.51 17.76
C GLU A 15 -3.31 3.21 18.53
N GLU A 16 -3.53 2.11 17.82
CA GLU A 16 -3.71 0.79 18.39
C GLU A 16 -2.44 0.32 19.12
N ASN A 17 -1.27 0.50 18.50
CA ASN A 17 0.01 0.11 19.10
C ASN A 17 0.33 0.96 20.32
N HIS A 18 0.01 2.26 20.31
CA HIS A 18 0.14 3.11 21.50
C HIS A 18 -0.73 2.61 22.64
N THR A 19 -1.95 2.16 22.36
CA THR A 19 -2.88 1.62 23.36
C THR A 19 -2.39 0.31 23.96
N ILE A 20 -1.87 -0.60 23.14
CA ILE A 20 -1.30 -1.87 23.59
C ILE A 20 -0.07 -1.63 24.47
N LEU A 21 0.80 -0.70 24.05
CA LEU A 21 1.98 -0.33 24.84
C LEU A 21 1.59 0.26 26.20
N ASP A 22 0.60 1.16 26.24
CA ASP A 22 0.10 1.73 27.50
C ASP A 22 -0.37 0.64 28.46
N LEU A 23 -1.14 -0.31 27.94
CA LEU A 23 -1.62 -1.45 28.74
C LEU A 23 -0.47 -2.32 29.24
N LEU A 24 0.48 -2.67 28.37
CA LEU A 24 1.65 -3.49 28.73
C LEU A 24 2.46 -2.85 29.86
N LEU A 25 2.76 -1.56 29.76
CA LEU A 25 3.52 -0.84 30.78
C LEU A 25 2.78 -0.81 32.12
N ARG A 26 1.44 -0.65 32.11
CA ARG A 26 0.61 -0.67 33.33
C ARG A 26 0.52 -2.06 33.93
N LEU A 27 0.40 -3.10 33.12
CA LEU A 27 0.42 -4.50 33.60
C LEU A 27 1.71 -4.82 34.35
N ARG A 28 2.86 -4.44 33.79
CA ARG A 28 4.16 -4.64 34.42
C ARG A 28 4.35 -3.87 35.71
N ALA A 29 3.78 -2.69 35.81
CA ALA A 29 3.83 -1.86 37.01
C ALA A 29 2.81 -2.24 38.08
N GLY A 30 1.78 -3.03 37.74
CA GLY A 30 0.75 -3.49 38.65
C GLY A 30 0.00 -2.34 39.35
N THR A 31 -0.23 -2.44 40.67
CA THR A 31 -0.97 -1.45 41.47
C THR A 31 -0.27 -0.08 41.55
N SER A 32 1.05 -0.03 41.30
CA SER A 32 1.82 1.22 41.22
C SER A 32 1.79 1.87 39.83
N GLY A 33 1.08 1.27 38.86
CA GLY A 33 1.07 1.63 37.46
C GLY A 33 0.24 2.86 37.08
N CYS A 34 -0.23 3.67 38.02
CA CYS A 34 -1.07 4.84 37.71
C CYS A 34 -0.40 5.81 36.73
N ASN A 35 0.90 6.02 36.86
CA ASN A 35 1.68 6.90 35.99
C ASN A 35 2.66 6.15 35.09
N ALA A 36 2.58 4.80 35.04
CA ALA A 36 3.51 3.98 34.28
C ALA A 36 3.11 3.76 32.82
N GLY A 37 1.99 4.33 32.38
CA GLY A 37 1.48 4.13 31.03
C GLY A 37 2.32 4.81 29.96
N ASN A 38 1.93 4.60 28.71
CA ASN A 38 2.54 5.26 27.56
C ASN A 38 2.26 6.77 27.60
N PRO A 39 3.28 7.66 27.58
CA PRO A 39 3.09 9.11 27.68
C PRO A 39 2.27 9.68 26.50
N ASN A 40 2.20 8.99 25.38
CA ASN A 40 1.40 9.38 24.22
C ASN A 40 -0.09 9.03 24.36
N VAL A 41 -0.49 8.34 25.44
CA VAL A 41 -1.89 8.00 25.72
C VAL A 41 -2.37 8.86 26.88
N VAL A 42 -3.10 9.92 26.57
CA VAL A 42 -3.67 10.84 27.54
C VAL A 42 -5.02 10.28 28.01
N ARG A 43 -5.22 10.25 29.32
CA ARG A 43 -6.43 9.73 29.96
C ARG A 43 -7.17 10.80 30.75
N PHE A 44 -8.47 10.63 30.91
CA PHE A 44 -9.25 11.35 31.88
C PHE A 44 -8.87 10.93 33.31
N ASP A 45 -9.32 11.69 34.29
CA ASP A 45 -9.22 11.28 35.70
C ASP A 45 -9.94 9.95 35.93
N PRO A 46 -9.40 9.09 36.82
CA PRO A 46 -10.00 7.79 37.08
C PRO A 46 -11.38 7.95 37.76
N ASP A 47 -12.34 7.14 37.32
CA ASP A 47 -13.63 7.03 38.01
C ASP A 47 -13.46 6.22 39.30
N PRO A 48 -13.77 6.78 40.50
CA PRO A 48 -13.69 6.06 41.75
C PRO A 48 -14.55 4.78 41.81
N SER A 49 -15.65 4.75 41.07
CA SER A 49 -16.57 3.59 41.05
C SER A 49 -15.93 2.35 40.39
N THR A 50 -14.89 2.49 39.59
CA THR A 50 -14.18 1.40 38.93
C THR A 50 -12.97 0.89 39.74
N ALA A 51 -12.61 1.52 40.87
CA ALA A 51 -11.43 1.22 41.65
C ALA A 51 -11.33 -0.25 42.05
N SER A 52 -12.42 -0.82 42.58
CA SER A 52 -12.49 -2.21 43.04
C SER A 52 -12.27 -3.21 41.89
N TYR A 53 -12.69 -2.87 40.66
CA TYR A 53 -12.50 -3.71 39.50
C TYR A 53 -11.00 -3.76 39.10
N PHE A 54 -10.31 -2.61 39.11
CA PHE A 54 -8.88 -2.53 38.81
C PHE A 54 -8.06 -3.21 39.89
N GLU A 55 -8.37 -2.99 41.16
CA GLU A 55 -7.71 -3.62 42.28
C GLU A 55 -7.81 -5.16 42.26
N ALA A 56 -8.99 -5.69 41.93
CA ALA A 56 -9.23 -7.12 41.76
C ALA A 56 -8.38 -7.74 40.60
N LYS A 57 -7.90 -6.93 39.68
CA LYS A 57 -6.99 -7.31 38.58
C LYS A 57 -5.53 -7.02 38.89
N GLY A 58 -5.21 -6.53 40.09
CA GLY A 58 -3.84 -6.14 40.47
C GLY A 58 -3.33 -4.91 39.71
N LEU A 59 -4.22 -4.05 39.24
CA LEU A 59 -3.90 -2.88 38.43
C LEU A 59 -4.26 -1.58 39.16
N CYS A 60 -3.57 -0.49 38.80
CA CYS A 60 -3.99 0.83 39.22
C CYS A 60 -5.22 1.29 38.45
N ASN A 61 -6.18 1.92 39.16
CA ASN A 61 -7.34 2.53 38.56
C ASN A 61 -6.93 3.73 37.69
N VAL A 62 -7.30 3.71 36.42
CA VAL A 62 -7.03 4.78 35.43
C VAL A 62 -8.28 5.14 34.66
N GLY A 63 -8.40 6.39 34.26
CA GLY A 63 -9.52 6.89 33.47
C GLY A 63 -9.54 6.36 32.03
N GLN A 64 -10.64 6.61 31.36
CA GLN A 64 -10.78 6.29 29.93
C GLN A 64 -9.77 7.07 29.11
N ILE A 65 -9.41 6.56 27.94
CA ILE A 65 -8.53 7.26 27.00
C ILE A 65 -9.28 8.49 26.49
N GLN A 66 -8.63 9.66 26.62
CA GLN A 66 -9.14 10.94 26.14
C GLN A 66 -8.65 11.20 24.71
N ARG A 67 -7.36 10.98 24.47
CA ARG A 67 -6.69 11.13 23.17
C ARG A 67 -5.41 10.30 23.10
N ILE A 68 -4.98 9.99 21.90
CA ILE A 68 -3.70 9.37 21.60
C ILE A 68 -2.91 10.33 20.71
N GLU A 69 -1.66 10.59 21.07
CA GLU A 69 -0.74 11.39 20.30
C GLU A 69 0.12 10.46 19.46
N ASP A 70 -0.32 10.19 18.22
CA ASP A 70 0.40 9.32 17.30
C ASP A 70 1.55 10.09 16.64
N ILE A 71 2.75 9.88 17.15
CA ILE A 71 3.97 10.55 16.70
C ILE A 71 4.80 9.66 15.79
N TYR A 72 5.66 10.28 14.99
CA TYR A 72 6.66 9.55 14.21
C TYR A 72 7.71 8.91 15.12
N VAL A 73 7.90 7.62 14.96
CA VAL A 73 8.87 6.82 15.69
C VAL A 73 9.83 6.11 14.75
N ASN A 74 10.98 5.67 15.25
CA ASN A 74 11.86 4.78 14.51
C ASN A 74 11.26 3.38 14.47
N LEU A 75 10.95 2.91 13.26
CA LEU A 75 10.36 1.59 12.99
C LEU A 75 11.42 0.52 12.69
N ASP A 76 12.73 0.88 12.76
CA ASP A 76 13.85 -0.01 12.43
C ASP A 76 14.00 -0.28 10.92
N THR A 77 14.42 -1.46 10.52
CA THR A 77 14.87 -1.75 9.16
C THR A 77 13.73 -2.19 8.24
N ARG A 78 13.69 -1.65 7.03
CA ARG A 78 12.82 -2.09 5.94
C ARG A 78 13.63 -2.77 4.86
N LYS A 79 13.22 -4.00 4.48
CA LYS A 79 13.84 -4.80 3.42
C LYS A 79 12.89 -4.98 2.25
N ILE A 80 13.39 -4.70 1.05
CA ILE A 80 12.66 -4.89 -0.21
C ILE A 80 13.57 -5.64 -1.16
N GLU A 81 13.13 -6.77 -1.66
CA GLU A 81 13.82 -7.54 -2.69
C GLU A 81 12.94 -7.74 -3.92
N GLY A 82 13.55 -7.80 -5.08
CA GLY A 82 12.79 -7.98 -6.31
C GLY A 82 13.61 -8.43 -7.50
N LYS A 83 12.87 -8.73 -8.56
CA LYS A 83 13.40 -9.12 -9.87
C LYS A 83 12.68 -8.33 -10.94
N ASP A 84 13.45 -7.73 -11.85
CA ASP A 84 12.95 -7.04 -13.02
C ASP A 84 13.37 -7.76 -14.29
N ILE A 85 12.43 -7.90 -15.22
CA ILE A 85 12.65 -8.45 -16.55
C ILE A 85 12.19 -7.41 -17.56
N GLY A 86 13.08 -7.01 -18.46
CA GLY A 86 12.77 -6.13 -19.57
C GLY A 86 13.04 -6.83 -20.90
N LEU A 87 12.06 -6.76 -21.81
CA LEU A 87 12.20 -7.20 -23.20
C LEU A 87 11.96 -5.99 -24.12
N TYR A 88 12.92 -5.74 -25.00
CA TYR A 88 12.89 -4.63 -25.94
C TYR A 88 13.18 -5.17 -27.33
N TYR A 89 12.30 -4.85 -28.27
CA TYR A 89 12.47 -5.24 -29.66
C TYR A 89 12.07 -4.10 -30.57
N THR A 90 12.89 -3.84 -31.58
CA THR A 90 12.58 -2.86 -32.63
C THR A 90 12.93 -3.48 -33.97
N SER A 91 12.05 -3.31 -34.95
CA SER A 91 12.23 -3.82 -36.30
C SER A 91 11.79 -2.77 -37.31
N ASP A 92 12.66 -2.50 -38.27
CA ASP A 92 12.37 -1.68 -39.44
C ASP A 92 11.99 -2.60 -40.59
N THR A 93 10.81 -2.37 -41.15
CA THR A 93 10.26 -3.16 -42.26
C THR A 93 9.79 -2.24 -43.39
N LYS A 94 9.55 -2.80 -44.55
CA LYS A 94 8.90 -2.04 -45.65
C LYS A 94 7.49 -1.52 -45.31
N TYR A 95 6.91 -2.03 -44.24
CA TYR A 95 5.59 -1.62 -43.73
C TYR A 95 5.70 -0.70 -42.50
N GLY A 96 6.87 -0.19 -42.22
CA GLY A 96 7.11 0.72 -41.12
C GLY A 96 7.96 0.14 -39.98
N ASN A 97 8.14 0.96 -38.97
CA ASN A 97 8.91 0.62 -37.76
C ASN A 97 7.96 0.08 -36.68
N LEU A 98 8.29 -1.10 -36.16
CA LEU A 98 7.61 -1.73 -35.03
C LEU A 98 8.52 -1.69 -33.81
N SER A 99 8.03 -1.14 -32.72
CA SER A 99 8.70 -1.16 -31.40
C SER A 99 7.85 -1.90 -30.39
N PHE A 100 8.42 -2.86 -29.71
CA PHE A 100 7.83 -3.61 -28.62
C PHE A 100 8.64 -3.41 -27.34
N ARG A 101 7.96 -3.17 -26.23
CA ARG A 101 8.55 -3.09 -24.89
C ARG A 101 7.68 -3.87 -23.92
N TYR A 102 8.31 -4.69 -23.11
CA TYR A 102 7.66 -5.37 -21.99
C TYR A 102 8.57 -5.27 -20.78
N ASN A 103 8.01 -4.80 -19.67
CA ASN A 103 8.68 -4.78 -18.38
C ASN A 103 7.81 -5.51 -17.37
N HIS A 104 8.43 -6.37 -16.60
CA HIS A 104 7.81 -7.11 -15.51
C HIS A 104 8.67 -6.98 -14.26
N SER A 105 8.05 -6.49 -13.19
CA SER A 105 8.65 -6.41 -11.86
C SER A 105 7.94 -7.39 -10.94
N LYS A 106 8.71 -8.18 -10.21
CA LYS A 106 8.21 -9.07 -9.16
C LYS A 106 8.97 -8.78 -7.88
N LEU A 107 8.27 -8.35 -6.84
CA LEU A 107 8.78 -8.31 -5.48
C LEU A 107 8.80 -9.73 -4.92
N THR A 108 9.89 -10.09 -4.26
CA THR A 108 10.07 -11.36 -3.56
C THR A 108 10.08 -11.19 -2.07
N LYS A 109 10.30 -9.95 -1.60
CA LYS A 109 10.31 -9.57 -0.19
C LYS A 109 9.85 -8.13 -0.01
N LEU A 110 9.05 -7.90 1.00
CA LEU A 110 8.68 -6.58 1.51
C LEU A 110 8.40 -6.74 3.01
N GLU A 111 9.38 -6.42 3.82
CA GLU A 111 9.33 -6.62 5.26
C GLU A 111 9.72 -5.34 6.00
N GLN A 112 9.08 -5.14 7.13
CA GLN A 112 9.42 -4.14 8.13
C GLN A 112 9.74 -4.84 9.43
N THR A 113 10.96 -4.72 9.94
CA THR A 113 11.33 -5.19 11.26
C THR A 113 10.77 -4.26 12.33
N ALA A 114 10.41 -4.83 13.46
CA ALA A 114 9.96 -4.07 14.61
C ALA A 114 11.16 -3.63 15.45
N GLY A 115 11.33 -2.33 15.67
CA GLY A 115 12.29 -1.76 16.60
C GLY A 115 11.61 -1.11 17.80
N GLY A 116 12.38 -0.80 18.85
CA GLY A 116 11.91 -0.06 20.01
C GLY A 116 10.64 -0.63 20.64
N SER A 117 9.63 0.21 20.85
CA SER A 117 8.36 -0.16 21.49
C SER A 117 7.56 -1.22 20.73
N ALA A 118 7.69 -1.29 19.40
CA ALA A 118 7.03 -2.32 18.60
C ALA A 118 7.61 -3.71 18.88
N ALA A 119 8.93 -3.81 18.95
CA ALA A 119 9.61 -5.06 19.33
C ALA A 119 9.23 -5.51 20.76
N GLU A 120 9.09 -4.56 21.68
CA GLU A 120 8.67 -4.81 23.05
C GLU A 120 7.27 -5.43 23.14
N ILE A 121 6.30 -4.89 22.39
CA ILE A 121 4.95 -5.44 22.35
C ILE A 121 4.95 -6.83 21.71
N ILE A 122 5.66 -7.05 20.60
CA ILE A 122 5.76 -8.35 19.94
C ILE A 122 6.35 -9.40 20.89
N ALA A 123 7.40 -9.04 21.64
CA ALA A 123 8.00 -9.92 22.64
C ALA A 123 7.01 -10.27 23.76
N ALA A 124 6.23 -9.29 24.25
CA ALA A 124 5.20 -9.49 25.25
C ALA A 124 4.05 -10.39 24.77
N GLN A 125 3.64 -10.24 23.51
CA GLN A 125 2.66 -11.15 22.91
C GLN A 125 3.19 -12.57 22.79
N ALA A 126 4.44 -12.73 22.32
CA ALA A 126 5.07 -14.04 22.16
C ALA A 126 5.30 -14.76 23.51
N SER A 127 5.60 -14.02 24.57
CA SER A 127 5.78 -14.56 25.93
C SER A 127 4.47 -14.91 26.65
N GLY A 128 3.33 -14.49 26.09
CA GLY A 128 2.01 -14.66 26.70
C GLY A 128 1.67 -13.62 27.77
N GLU A 129 2.48 -12.58 27.96
CA GLU A 129 2.27 -11.51 28.94
C GLU A 129 0.94 -10.74 28.68
N LEU A 130 0.51 -10.69 27.41
CA LEU A 130 -0.77 -10.10 26.97
C LEU A 130 -1.89 -11.13 26.77
N THR A 131 -1.75 -12.35 27.28
CA THR A 131 -2.77 -13.40 27.12
C THR A 131 -4.07 -13.02 27.84
N GLY A 132 -5.21 -13.21 27.17
CA GLY A 132 -6.54 -12.88 27.71
C GLY A 132 -6.91 -11.41 27.59
N ILE A 133 -6.05 -10.60 27.00
CA ILE A 133 -6.33 -9.21 26.64
C ILE A 133 -6.64 -9.14 25.15
N PRO A 134 -7.76 -8.52 24.73
CA PRO A 134 -8.02 -8.28 23.33
C PRO A 134 -6.95 -7.32 22.79
N SER A 135 -5.82 -7.86 22.36
CA SER A 135 -4.81 -7.11 21.65
C SER A 135 -4.70 -7.70 20.26
N GLY A 136 -4.99 -6.90 19.26
CA GLY A 136 -4.72 -7.26 17.87
C GLY A 136 -3.22 -7.54 17.65
N ALA A 137 -2.87 -8.32 16.65
CA ALA A 137 -1.49 -8.40 16.22
C ALA A 137 -1.02 -7.00 15.81
N ILE A 138 0.21 -6.64 16.15
CA ILE A 138 0.79 -5.39 15.71
C ILE A 138 0.83 -5.42 14.18
N THR A 139 0.09 -4.50 13.56
CA THR A 139 0.04 -4.36 12.10
C THR A 139 1.26 -3.59 11.59
N GLY A 140 1.73 -3.93 10.40
CA GLY A 140 2.81 -3.22 9.72
C GLY A 140 4.22 -3.74 10.01
N PHE A 141 4.38 -4.69 10.92
CA PHE A 141 5.66 -5.32 11.25
C PHE A 141 5.59 -6.81 10.89
N SER A 142 6.21 -7.20 9.83
CA SER A 142 6.38 -8.54 9.26
C SER A 142 6.41 -8.47 7.75
N SER A 143 6.13 -9.56 7.06
CA SER A 143 5.95 -9.55 5.61
C SER A 143 4.66 -8.80 5.24
N GLN A 144 4.80 -7.75 4.46
CA GLN A 144 3.69 -6.96 3.91
C GLN A 144 3.42 -7.32 2.44
N LEU A 145 4.20 -8.23 1.89
CA LEU A 145 4.10 -8.60 0.48
C LEU A 145 2.78 -9.31 0.19
N GLY A 146 2.05 -8.82 -0.78
CA GLY A 146 0.75 -9.34 -1.15
C GLY A 146 -0.39 -8.92 -0.23
N LEU A 147 -0.19 -7.93 0.67
CA LEU A 147 -1.18 -7.45 1.62
C LEU A 147 -1.44 -5.95 1.45
N ASP A 148 -2.68 -5.52 1.65
CA ASP A 148 -3.10 -4.12 1.82
C ASP A 148 -2.61 -3.14 0.76
N GLY A 149 -2.63 -3.55 -0.52
CA GLY A 149 -2.18 -2.74 -1.65
C GLY A 149 -0.75 -2.99 -2.08
N ASN A 150 0.04 -3.78 -1.33
CA ASN A 150 1.40 -4.14 -1.67
C ASN A 150 1.43 -5.39 -2.58
N TYR A 151 0.99 -5.25 -3.82
CA TYR A 151 1.03 -6.33 -4.80
C TYR A 151 2.45 -6.83 -5.07
N ASP A 152 2.60 -8.14 -5.30
CA ASP A 152 3.90 -8.76 -5.55
C ASP A 152 4.42 -8.54 -6.97
N ARG A 153 3.53 -8.24 -7.94
CA ARG A 153 3.89 -8.13 -9.35
C ARG A 153 3.20 -6.98 -10.07
N LYS A 154 3.95 -6.40 -11.00
CA LYS A 154 3.45 -5.38 -11.93
C LYS A 154 4.08 -5.59 -13.30
N SER A 155 3.29 -5.47 -14.35
CA SER A 155 3.85 -5.50 -15.70
C SER A 155 3.27 -4.39 -16.57
N ASN A 156 4.09 -3.89 -17.45
CA ASN A 156 3.65 -3.02 -18.53
C ASN A 156 4.14 -3.53 -19.89
N MET A 157 3.32 -3.38 -20.89
CA MET A 157 3.62 -3.70 -22.27
C MET A 157 3.30 -2.49 -23.13
N SER A 158 4.11 -2.24 -24.13
CA SER A 158 3.85 -1.21 -25.16
C SER A 158 4.25 -1.73 -26.52
N ILE A 159 3.34 -1.60 -27.50
CA ILE A 159 3.59 -1.87 -28.90
C ILE A 159 3.34 -0.56 -29.65
N ILE A 160 4.31 -0.10 -30.43
CA ILE A 160 4.17 1.11 -31.23
C ILE A 160 4.56 0.76 -32.65
N TRP A 161 3.63 0.98 -33.57
CA TRP A 161 3.88 0.89 -35.00
C TRP A 161 3.87 2.29 -35.61
N ARG A 162 4.86 2.58 -36.45
CA ARG A 162 4.99 3.86 -37.19
C ARG A 162 5.20 3.59 -38.67
N TYR A 163 4.40 4.26 -39.48
CA TYR A 163 4.54 4.21 -40.94
C TYR A 163 4.29 5.59 -41.52
N ASN A 164 5.30 6.16 -42.14
CA ASN A 164 5.31 7.56 -42.61
C ASN A 164 4.89 8.50 -41.46
N GLU A 165 3.86 9.28 -41.65
CA GLU A 165 3.30 10.25 -40.71
C GLU A 165 2.37 9.62 -39.66
N TYR A 166 1.98 8.35 -39.84
CA TYR A 166 1.04 7.65 -38.97
C TYR A 166 1.74 6.87 -37.87
N TYR A 167 1.10 6.76 -36.74
CA TYR A 167 1.46 5.78 -35.73
C TYR A 167 0.23 5.24 -34.99
N VAL A 168 0.38 4.02 -34.53
CA VAL A 168 -0.56 3.36 -33.61
C VAL A 168 0.24 2.87 -32.41
N SER A 169 -0.30 3.09 -31.22
CA SER A 169 0.28 2.64 -29.97
C SER A 169 -0.77 1.87 -29.17
N LEU A 170 -0.40 0.69 -28.72
CA LEU A 170 -1.15 -0.09 -27.75
C LEU A 170 -0.30 -0.20 -26.50
N SER A 171 -0.87 0.08 -25.34
CA SER A 171 -0.20 -0.12 -24.06
C SER A 171 -1.10 -0.87 -23.08
N GLN A 172 -0.49 -1.72 -22.28
CA GLN A 172 -1.16 -2.49 -21.24
C GLN A 172 -0.42 -2.30 -19.92
N LEU A 173 -1.16 -2.03 -18.86
CA LEU A 173 -0.68 -2.09 -17.48
C LEU A 173 -1.43 -3.21 -16.75
N ARG A 174 -0.71 -4.06 -16.04
CA ARG A 174 -1.29 -5.05 -15.14
C ARG A 174 -0.70 -4.90 -13.74
N ILE A 175 -1.58 -4.81 -12.75
CA ILE A 175 -1.28 -4.86 -11.31
C ILE A 175 -1.66 -6.25 -10.82
N GLY A 176 -0.78 -6.89 -10.04
CA GLY A 176 -1.01 -8.19 -9.45
C GLY A 176 -2.13 -8.18 -8.41
N GLU A 177 -2.57 -9.37 -8.03
CA GLU A 177 -3.50 -9.57 -6.93
C GLU A 177 -2.81 -9.38 -5.58
N PHE A 178 -3.60 -9.09 -4.56
CA PHE A 178 -3.18 -9.02 -3.16
C PHE A 178 -4.39 -9.26 -2.26
N PHE A 179 -4.19 -9.22 -0.94
CA PHE A 179 -5.25 -9.42 0.03
C PHE A 179 -5.48 -8.14 0.85
N ASP A 180 -6.73 -7.84 1.14
CA ASP A 180 -7.15 -6.86 2.13
C ASP A 180 -7.28 -7.57 3.48
N THR A 181 -6.51 -7.13 4.48
CA THR A 181 -6.49 -7.78 5.80
C THR A 181 -7.57 -7.26 6.75
N ARG A 182 -8.28 -6.19 6.39
CA ARG A 182 -9.28 -5.54 7.26
C ARG A 182 -10.59 -6.31 7.41
N PRO A 183 -11.23 -6.76 6.32
CA PRO A 183 -12.47 -7.50 6.47
C PRO A 183 -12.15 -8.90 7.02
N GLY A 184 -12.41 -9.11 8.29
CA GLY A 184 -12.42 -10.46 8.85
C GLY A 184 -13.55 -11.26 8.20
N LEU A 185 -13.21 -12.11 7.25
CA LEU A 185 -14.13 -13.13 6.75
C LEU A 185 -14.46 -14.12 7.87
N ARG A 186 -15.62 -14.78 7.78
CA ARG A 186 -16.12 -15.69 8.84
C ARG A 186 -15.11 -16.79 9.22
N ASP A 187 -14.24 -17.15 8.28
CA ASP A 187 -13.24 -18.21 8.44
C ASP A 187 -11.85 -17.68 8.81
N GLY A 188 -11.72 -16.38 9.10
CA GLY A 188 -10.43 -15.74 9.38
C GLY A 188 -9.55 -15.52 8.15
N GLU A 189 -10.10 -15.71 6.96
CA GLU A 189 -9.40 -15.45 5.70
C GLU A 189 -9.41 -13.96 5.35
N TYR A 190 -8.42 -13.53 4.59
CA TYR A 190 -8.34 -12.18 4.05
C TYR A 190 -9.16 -12.04 2.76
N TRP A 191 -9.69 -10.85 2.51
CA TRP A 191 -10.42 -10.57 1.28
C TRP A 191 -9.45 -10.47 0.10
N LYS A 192 -9.63 -11.34 -0.90
CA LYS A 192 -8.81 -11.34 -2.10
C LYS A 192 -9.19 -10.19 -3.04
N ILE A 193 -8.22 -9.32 -3.32
CA ILE A 193 -8.32 -8.26 -4.33
C ILE A 193 -7.71 -8.81 -5.63
N PRO A 194 -8.50 -9.07 -6.67
CA PRO A 194 -8.02 -9.65 -7.91
C PRO A 194 -7.10 -8.70 -8.69
N SER A 195 -6.31 -9.26 -9.60
CA SER A 195 -5.44 -8.45 -10.46
C SER A 195 -6.27 -7.58 -11.40
N MET A 196 -5.81 -6.35 -11.66
CA MET A 196 -6.42 -5.41 -12.61
C MET A 196 -5.52 -5.22 -13.83
N LYS A 197 -6.13 -5.21 -15.02
CA LYS A 197 -5.45 -4.99 -16.30
C LYS A 197 -6.14 -3.87 -17.07
N THR A 198 -5.41 -2.84 -17.46
CA THR A 198 -5.91 -1.78 -18.31
C THR A 198 -5.19 -1.73 -19.64
N VAL A 199 -5.94 -1.60 -20.73
CA VAL A 199 -5.43 -1.50 -22.10
C VAL A 199 -5.78 -0.13 -22.68
N ASN A 200 -4.79 0.55 -23.27
CA ASN A 200 -4.99 1.82 -23.94
C ASN A 200 -4.57 1.70 -25.39
N VAL A 201 -5.31 2.37 -26.27
CA VAL A 201 -5.01 2.47 -27.70
C VAL A 201 -4.95 3.95 -28.10
N THR A 202 -3.94 4.30 -28.86
CA THR A 202 -3.77 5.65 -29.39
C THR A 202 -3.35 5.54 -30.85
N THR A 203 -3.96 6.33 -31.70
CA THR A 203 -3.47 6.57 -33.06
C THR A 203 -3.14 8.05 -33.24
N GLY A 204 -2.21 8.35 -34.11
CA GLY A 204 -1.84 9.73 -34.38
C GLY A 204 -1.30 9.92 -35.77
N TYR A 205 -1.42 11.18 -36.25
CA TYR A 205 -0.96 11.62 -37.54
C TYR A 205 -0.16 12.92 -37.39
N ASN A 206 1.04 12.95 -37.98
CA ASN A 206 1.91 14.11 -38.01
C ASN A 206 1.72 14.81 -39.39
N PHE A 207 1.59 16.12 -39.39
CA PHE A 207 1.38 16.92 -40.61
C PHE A 207 2.00 18.31 -40.46
N VAL A 208 2.07 19.04 -41.55
CA VAL A 208 2.49 20.43 -41.55
C VAL A 208 1.30 21.30 -41.84
N LEU A 209 1.01 22.26 -40.96
CA LEU A 209 -0.06 23.26 -41.10
C LEU A 209 0.58 24.66 -41.16
N ASN A 210 0.44 25.34 -42.27
CA ASN A 210 1.01 26.69 -42.50
C ASN A 210 2.52 26.77 -42.15
N GLY A 211 3.31 25.74 -42.51
CA GLY A 211 4.73 25.66 -42.22
C GLY A 211 5.07 25.18 -40.79
N LEU A 212 4.06 24.99 -39.93
CA LEU A 212 4.23 24.55 -38.53
C LEU A 212 4.05 23.03 -38.42
N LYS A 213 4.98 22.38 -37.72
CA LYS A 213 4.88 20.95 -37.42
C LYS A 213 3.71 20.71 -36.48
N SER A 214 2.76 19.94 -36.94
CA SER A 214 1.50 19.67 -36.22
C SER A 214 1.29 18.17 -36.05
N ARG A 215 0.54 17.79 -35.00
CA ARG A 215 0.18 16.40 -34.73
C ARG A 215 -1.22 16.35 -34.15
N VAL A 216 -2.05 15.47 -34.68
CA VAL A 216 -3.32 15.07 -34.07
C VAL A 216 -3.17 13.67 -33.46
N ARG A 217 -3.78 13.46 -32.29
CA ARG A 217 -3.91 12.15 -31.63
C ARG A 217 -5.34 11.91 -31.22
N VAL A 218 -5.77 10.68 -31.42
CA VAL A 218 -7.05 10.18 -30.90
C VAL A 218 -6.76 8.90 -30.13
N GLY A 219 -7.38 8.73 -28.98
CA GLY A 219 -7.14 7.53 -28.21
C GLY A 219 -8.27 7.16 -27.27
N ILE A 220 -8.18 5.93 -26.81
CA ILE A 220 -9.07 5.32 -25.82
C ILE A 220 -8.17 4.84 -24.68
N LYS A 221 -8.41 5.36 -23.49
CA LYS A 221 -7.84 4.83 -22.26
C LYS A 221 -8.82 3.83 -21.67
N ASN A 222 -8.27 2.74 -21.14
CA ASN A 222 -9.05 1.66 -20.57
C ASN A 222 -10.11 1.12 -21.57
N LEU A 223 -9.62 0.55 -22.66
CA LEU A 223 -10.42 0.06 -23.77
C LEU A 223 -11.49 -0.97 -23.35
N GLU A 224 -11.17 -1.80 -22.37
CA GLU A 224 -12.03 -2.87 -21.85
C GLU A 224 -13.03 -2.37 -20.79
N ASP A 225 -12.96 -1.08 -20.41
CA ASP A 225 -13.77 -0.47 -19.33
C ASP A 225 -13.60 -1.17 -17.98
N GLU A 226 -12.39 -1.65 -17.70
CA GLU A 226 -12.08 -2.36 -16.46
C GLU A 226 -12.29 -1.44 -15.26
N ARG A 227 -12.99 -1.92 -14.24
CA ARG A 227 -13.23 -1.20 -13.00
C ARG A 227 -12.29 -1.70 -11.91
N ALA A 228 -11.92 -0.80 -11.00
CA ALA A 228 -11.10 -1.19 -9.86
C ALA A 228 -11.80 -2.27 -9.03
N PRO A 229 -11.07 -3.32 -8.60
CA PRO A 229 -11.63 -4.34 -7.71
C PRO A 229 -12.12 -3.74 -6.40
N LEU A 230 -13.28 -4.23 -5.92
CA LEU A 230 -13.87 -3.78 -4.66
C LEU A 230 -12.98 -4.13 -3.46
N ALA A 231 -12.89 -3.21 -2.52
CA ALA A 231 -12.16 -3.36 -1.26
C ALA A 231 -12.80 -2.53 -0.15
N ASP A 232 -12.52 -2.87 1.10
CA ASP A 232 -12.96 -2.10 2.27
C ASP A 232 -12.06 -0.87 2.48
N LYS A 233 -12.22 0.11 1.60
CA LYS A 233 -11.48 1.37 1.57
C LYS A 233 -12.43 2.55 1.35
N THR A 234 -11.99 3.75 1.67
CA THR A 234 -12.76 5.00 1.59
C THR A 234 -13.49 5.18 0.24
N TYR A 235 -12.87 4.77 -0.86
CA TYR A 235 -13.46 4.88 -2.21
C TYR A 235 -14.06 3.55 -2.71
N GLY A 236 -14.15 2.52 -1.87
CA GLY A 236 -14.58 1.18 -2.25
C GLY A 236 -13.51 0.38 -3.02
N TYR A 237 -12.29 0.90 -3.14
CA TYR A 237 -11.15 0.23 -3.79
C TYR A 237 -9.81 0.79 -3.29
N TYR A 238 -8.69 0.10 -3.56
CA TYR A 238 -7.34 0.56 -3.22
C TYR A 238 -6.85 1.61 -4.22
N SER A 239 -7.05 2.91 -3.92
CA SER A 239 -6.68 4.04 -4.79
C SER A 239 -5.17 4.19 -5.00
N ASP A 240 -4.35 3.64 -4.11
CA ASP A 240 -2.88 3.64 -4.23
C ASP A 240 -2.39 2.60 -5.24
N ALA A 241 -3.11 1.49 -5.39
CA ALA A 241 -2.81 0.42 -6.34
C ALA A 241 -3.56 0.57 -7.66
N HIS A 242 -4.84 0.93 -7.62
CA HIS A 242 -5.75 0.91 -8.76
C HIS A 242 -6.27 2.30 -9.12
N ARG A 243 -6.73 2.44 -10.38
CA ARG A 243 -7.39 3.67 -10.89
C ARG A 243 -8.76 3.28 -11.45
N ASP A 244 -9.82 3.87 -10.91
CA ASP A 244 -11.22 3.59 -11.27
C ASP A 244 -11.84 4.67 -12.18
N TYR A 245 -11.13 5.05 -13.24
CA TYR A 245 -11.62 6.09 -14.15
C TYR A 245 -12.58 5.59 -15.22
N GLY A 246 -12.70 4.27 -15.42
CA GLY A 246 -13.44 3.70 -16.52
C GLY A 246 -12.82 4.03 -17.88
N ARG A 247 -13.59 3.80 -18.97
CA ARG A 247 -13.17 4.08 -20.33
C ARG A 247 -13.22 5.58 -20.62
N ASN A 248 -12.13 6.11 -21.18
CA ASN A 248 -12.02 7.52 -21.54
C ASN A 248 -11.57 7.67 -22.99
N TYR A 249 -12.26 8.53 -23.75
CA TYR A 249 -11.89 8.93 -25.11
C TYR A 249 -11.22 10.30 -25.06
N TYR A 250 -10.21 10.51 -25.88
CA TYR A 250 -9.56 11.80 -25.98
C TYR A 250 -9.10 12.13 -27.41
N ILE A 251 -9.06 13.39 -27.72
CA ILE A 251 -8.41 13.98 -28.88
C ILE A 251 -7.41 15.03 -28.40
N ASP A 252 -6.24 15.06 -29.00
CA ASP A 252 -5.18 16.02 -28.71
C ASP A 252 -4.64 16.58 -30.01
N LEU A 253 -4.56 17.89 -30.12
CA LEU A 253 -3.95 18.60 -31.24
C LEU A 253 -2.74 19.38 -30.70
N ARG A 254 -1.58 19.14 -31.28
CA ARG A 254 -0.34 19.86 -30.97
C ARG A 254 0.18 20.58 -32.20
N VAL A 255 0.47 21.86 -32.04
CA VAL A 255 1.13 22.72 -33.05
C VAL A 255 2.41 23.24 -32.42
N SER A 256 3.55 23.12 -33.15
CA SER A 256 4.86 23.60 -32.68
C SER A 256 5.23 24.84 -33.48
N PHE A 257 5.39 25.94 -32.78
CA PHE A 257 5.83 27.24 -33.32
C PHE A 257 7.36 27.33 -33.37
#